data_a42ae7a69251d07a5a5030d5c6f5c307
#
_entry.id   a42ae7a69251d07a5a5030d5c6f5c307
#
_cell.length_a   1.000
_cell.length_b   1.000
_cell.length_c   1.000
_cell.angle_alpha   90.00
_cell.angle_beta   90.00
_cell.angle_gamma   90.00
#
_symmetry.space_group_name_H-M   'P 1'
#
loop_
_entity.id
_entity.type
_entity.pdbx_description
1 polymer ?
#
loop_
_entity_poly.entity_id
_entity_poly.type
_entity_poly.pdbx_seq_one_letter_code
_entity_poly.pdbx_strand_id
1 'polypeptide(L)'
;MIDDDVKLAALLPKLRAAHWLALDTEADSLHAYPEKVCLIQISTTDGDVLVDPLAPINLESLFEVFNGRELIFHAADYDLRLLEKHHQFRPSAIFDTMLAARLLGERHFGLSALVENHLGVKLDKGSQKADWAQRPLTERMETYARNDTHYLKPLADKLKSALEAKNRLAWHQESCVRLIAECSRPPTVDADTVWRVKGSSGLSRPALAILRSLWQWREKEAIAYRRPPFFILSHERMVDLARAAAAHEPFENTLPPKMSPRRRDTLLEAVQTGLAVPAERHPEILRHDFRRPSEAEFRRFREIEKRRNARANELGMDPTLIASKAMIGDLARDWDKHAPDLMNWQRELLK
;
A
#
# COMPACT_ATOMS: atom_id res chain seq x y z
N MET A 1 -23.86 8.18 10.39
CA MET A 1 -23.18 6.87 10.55
C MET A 1 -24.15 5.74 10.29
N ILE A 2 -23.76 4.77 9.47
CA ILE A 2 -24.48 3.52 9.19
C ILE A 2 -23.77 2.42 9.99
N ASP A 3 -24.41 1.94 11.03
CA ASP A 3 -23.84 1.04 12.05
C ASP A 3 -24.78 -0.14 12.37
N ASP A 4 -25.84 -0.31 11.58
CA ASP A 4 -26.78 -1.45 11.66
C ASP A 4 -27.38 -1.78 10.29
N ASP A 5 -27.95 -2.98 10.18
CA ASP A 5 -28.55 -3.49 8.94
C ASP A 5 -29.79 -2.72 8.50
N VAL A 6 -30.55 -2.12 9.43
CA VAL A 6 -31.74 -1.33 9.11
C VAL A 6 -31.35 -0.02 8.40
N LYS A 7 -30.35 0.67 8.94
CA LYS A 7 -29.80 1.89 8.31
C LYS A 7 -29.17 1.56 6.96
N LEU A 8 -28.45 0.43 6.87
CA LEU A 8 -27.88 -0.03 5.61
C LEU A 8 -28.97 -0.31 4.58
N ALA A 9 -30.01 -1.07 4.94
CA ALA A 9 -31.11 -1.37 4.04
C ALA A 9 -31.81 -0.11 3.52
N ALA A 10 -31.94 0.93 4.35
CA ALA A 10 -32.50 2.22 3.95
C ALA A 10 -31.56 3.03 3.02
N LEU A 11 -30.24 2.81 3.11
CA LEU A 11 -29.24 3.45 2.26
C LEU A 11 -29.13 2.81 0.87
N LEU A 12 -29.21 1.48 0.76
CA LEU A 12 -28.96 0.74 -0.47
C LEU A 12 -29.74 1.23 -1.70
N PRO A 13 -31.05 1.58 -1.62
CA PRO A 13 -31.79 2.11 -2.76
C PRO A 13 -31.19 3.43 -3.28
N LYS A 14 -30.72 4.30 -2.39
CA LYS A 14 -30.08 5.58 -2.76
C LYS A 14 -28.75 5.33 -3.46
N LEU A 15 -27.93 4.41 -2.94
CA LEU A 15 -26.68 4.04 -3.58
C LEU A 15 -26.91 3.40 -4.97
N ARG A 16 -27.95 2.56 -5.12
CA ARG A 16 -28.31 1.97 -6.42
C ARG A 16 -28.75 3.03 -7.44
N ALA A 17 -29.45 4.05 -7.00
CA ALA A 17 -29.93 5.14 -7.85
C ALA A 17 -28.83 6.17 -8.18
N ALA A 18 -27.76 6.23 -7.40
CA ALA A 18 -26.69 7.20 -7.59
C ALA A 18 -25.97 7.01 -8.94
N HIS A 19 -25.72 8.10 -9.66
CA HIS A 19 -25.01 8.06 -10.95
C HIS A 19 -23.51 7.80 -10.80
N TRP A 20 -22.93 8.13 -9.66
CA TRP A 20 -21.53 7.94 -9.32
C TRP A 20 -21.37 7.64 -7.83
N LEU A 21 -20.27 6.97 -7.49
CA LEU A 21 -19.89 6.66 -6.12
C LEU A 21 -18.41 6.99 -5.94
N ALA A 22 -18.09 7.78 -4.93
CA ALA A 22 -16.72 8.01 -4.49
C ALA A 22 -16.50 7.29 -3.16
N LEU A 23 -15.39 6.59 -3.02
CA LEU A 23 -15.07 5.77 -1.86
C LEU A 23 -13.70 6.07 -1.31
N ASP A 24 -13.56 5.85 0.00
CA ASP A 24 -12.31 5.82 0.74
C ASP A 24 -12.46 4.88 1.94
N THR A 25 -11.36 4.48 2.56
CA THR A 25 -11.39 3.63 3.76
C THR A 25 -10.38 4.09 4.80
N GLU A 26 -10.74 3.91 6.08
CA GLU A 26 -9.82 4.12 7.17
C GLU A 26 -9.55 2.82 7.93
N ALA A 27 -8.31 2.65 8.37
CA ALA A 27 -7.85 1.49 9.10
C ALA A 27 -7.10 1.85 10.39
N ASP A 28 -7.00 0.89 11.30
CA ASP A 28 -6.27 1.03 12.57
C ASP A 28 -4.80 0.55 12.50
N SER A 29 -4.20 0.51 11.33
CA SER A 29 -2.86 -0.06 11.10
C SER A 29 -1.72 0.57 11.93
N LEU A 30 -1.90 1.81 12.40
CA LEU A 30 -0.97 2.48 13.31
C LEU A 30 -1.22 2.14 14.78
N HIS A 31 -2.36 1.54 15.11
CA HIS A 31 -2.84 1.34 16.49
C HIS A 31 -3.05 -0.14 16.83
N ALA A 32 -3.42 -0.97 15.86
CA ALA A 32 -3.71 -2.40 16.05
C ALA A 32 -2.99 -3.32 15.05
N TYR A 33 -2.95 -4.62 15.38
CA TYR A 33 -2.42 -5.66 14.51
C TYR A 33 -3.12 -7.01 14.79
N PRO A 34 -3.58 -7.73 13.77
CA PRO A 34 -3.70 -7.25 12.39
C PRO A 34 -4.64 -6.05 12.26
N GLU A 35 -4.38 -5.19 11.27
CA GLU A 35 -5.24 -4.04 10.99
C GLU A 35 -6.64 -4.48 10.52
N LYS A 36 -7.62 -3.58 10.73
CA LYS A 36 -9.00 -3.76 10.29
C LYS A 36 -9.45 -2.56 9.46
N VAL A 37 -10.45 -2.78 8.60
CA VAL A 37 -11.27 -1.69 8.05
C VAL A 37 -12.08 -1.11 9.20
N CYS A 38 -11.87 0.15 9.52
CA CYS A 38 -12.54 0.82 10.63
C CYS A 38 -13.64 1.76 10.16
N LEU A 39 -13.57 2.23 8.93
CA LEU A 39 -14.58 3.11 8.34
C LEU A 39 -14.58 2.94 6.82
N ILE A 40 -15.75 3.02 6.20
CA ILE A 40 -15.92 3.13 4.76
C ILE A 40 -16.66 4.44 4.50
N GLN A 41 -16.03 5.34 3.76
CA GLN A 41 -16.61 6.60 3.33
C GLN A 41 -17.22 6.45 1.94
N ILE A 42 -18.39 6.99 1.76
CA ILE A 42 -19.11 6.97 0.48
C ILE A 42 -19.70 8.35 0.22
N SER A 43 -19.35 8.95 -0.91
CA SER A 43 -20.02 10.16 -1.38
C SER A 43 -20.79 9.89 -2.66
N THR A 44 -21.95 10.52 -2.76
CA THR A 44 -22.87 10.45 -3.90
C THR A 44 -23.44 11.84 -4.19
N THR A 45 -24.34 11.93 -5.15
CA THR A 45 -25.15 13.15 -5.41
C THR A 45 -25.98 13.56 -4.19
N ASP A 46 -26.38 12.60 -3.36
CA ASP A 46 -27.27 12.82 -2.21
C ASP A 46 -26.50 13.20 -0.92
N GLY A 47 -25.17 13.22 -0.98
CA GLY A 47 -24.30 13.60 0.13
C GLY A 47 -23.33 12.50 0.56
N ASP A 48 -22.70 12.72 1.72
CA ASP A 48 -21.62 11.90 2.26
C ASP A 48 -22.12 10.99 3.37
N VAL A 49 -21.78 9.72 3.29
CA VAL A 49 -22.19 8.68 4.23
C VAL A 49 -20.95 8.01 4.81
N LEU A 50 -20.97 7.75 6.12
CA LEU A 50 -19.97 6.97 6.82
C LEU A 50 -20.60 5.63 7.24
N VAL A 51 -19.99 4.53 6.85
CA VAL A 51 -20.38 3.17 7.22
C VAL A 51 -19.37 2.62 8.23
N ASP A 52 -19.86 2.04 9.32
CA ASP A 52 -19.05 1.47 10.39
C ASP A 52 -18.92 -0.06 10.26
N PRO A 53 -17.84 -0.58 9.66
CA PRO A 53 -17.64 -2.02 9.54
C PRO A 53 -17.27 -2.71 10.85
N LEU A 54 -17.02 -1.96 11.94
CA LEU A 54 -16.79 -2.51 13.27
C LEU A 54 -18.08 -2.82 14.02
N ALA A 55 -19.20 -2.27 13.57
CA ALA A 55 -20.53 -2.57 14.11
C ALA A 55 -21.02 -3.96 13.65
N PRO A 56 -22.04 -4.54 14.32
CA PRO A 56 -22.64 -5.81 13.90
C PRO A 56 -23.53 -5.61 12.66
N ILE A 57 -22.91 -5.40 11.50
CA ILE A 57 -23.56 -5.08 10.23
C ILE A 57 -23.07 -6.04 9.13
N ASN A 58 -23.99 -6.53 8.28
CA ASN A 58 -23.63 -7.31 7.10
C ASN A 58 -23.42 -6.40 5.88
N LEU A 59 -22.18 -6.28 5.44
CA LEU A 59 -21.78 -5.40 4.32
C LEU A 59 -21.89 -6.07 2.94
N GLU A 60 -22.30 -7.33 2.83
CA GLU A 60 -22.37 -8.05 1.55
C GLU A 60 -23.22 -7.29 0.52
N SER A 61 -24.42 -6.87 0.93
CA SER A 61 -25.33 -6.09 0.08
C SER A 61 -24.78 -4.70 -0.32
N LEU A 62 -23.87 -4.12 0.48
CA LEU A 62 -23.19 -2.88 0.13
C LEU A 62 -22.18 -3.13 -1.01
N PHE A 63 -21.37 -4.17 -0.90
CA PHE A 63 -20.40 -4.53 -1.95
C PHE A 63 -21.08 -4.98 -3.25
N GLU A 64 -22.25 -5.63 -3.17
CA GLU A 64 -23.07 -5.92 -4.35
C GLU A 64 -23.48 -4.66 -5.12
N VAL A 65 -23.79 -3.56 -4.41
CA VAL A 65 -24.14 -2.27 -5.06
C VAL A 65 -22.92 -1.66 -5.77
N PHE A 66 -21.72 -1.93 -5.31
CA PHE A 66 -20.50 -1.43 -5.94
C PHE A 66 -20.12 -2.22 -7.20
N ASN A 67 -20.57 -3.48 -7.32
CA ASN A 67 -20.26 -4.32 -8.47
C ASN A 67 -20.84 -3.73 -9.77
N GLY A 68 -20.06 -3.86 -10.85
CA GLY A 68 -20.46 -3.40 -12.17
C GLY A 68 -20.41 -1.87 -12.38
N ARG A 69 -19.87 -1.12 -11.41
CA ARG A 69 -19.75 0.34 -11.46
C ARG A 69 -18.32 0.81 -11.51
N GLU A 70 -18.08 1.96 -12.11
CA GLU A 70 -16.83 2.70 -11.95
C GLU A 70 -16.88 3.44 -10.61
N LEU A 71 -15.96 3.13 -9.71
CA LEU A 71 -15.84 3.77 -8.40
C LEU A 71 -14.72 4.81 -8.42
N ILE A 72 -14.94 5.96 -7.78
CA ILE A 72 -13.95 7.03 -7.73
C ILE A 72 -13.17 6.91 -6.43
N PHE A 73 -11.83 6.87 -6.54
CA PHE A 73 -10.91 6.82 -5.43
C PHE A 73 -9.80 7.87 -5.56
N HIS A 74 -9.07 8.06 -4.47
CA HIS A 74 -7.80 8.76 -4.47
C HIS A 74 -6.69 7.88 -3.90
N ALA A 75 -5.71 7.48 -4.70
CA ALA A 75 -4.61 6.59 -4.28
C ALA A 75 -5.09 5.21 -3.79
N ALA A 76 -5.95 4.56 -4.55
CA ALA A 76 -6.74 3.38 -4.20
C ALA A 76 -5.94 2.11 -3.80
N ASP A 77 -4.61 2.07 -3.91
CA ASP A 77 -3.80 0.86 -3.67
C ASP A 77 -4.07 0.24 -2.29
N TYR A 78 -4.06 1.05 -1.24
CA TYR A 78 -4.27 0.58 0.13
C TYR A 78 -5.72 0.15 0.36
N ASP A 79 -6.70 0.93 -0.09
CA ASP A 79 -8.13 0.62 0.03
C ASP A 79 -8.48 -0.69 -0.65
N LEU A 80 -8.02 -0.88 -1.88
CA LEU A 80 -8.28 -2.09 -2.65
C LEU A 80 -7.71 -3.34 -1.96
N ARG A 81 -6.48 -3.27 -1.43
CA ARG A 81 -5.88 -4.38 -0.66
C ARG A 81 -6.62 -4.65 0.63
N LEU A 82 -7.05 -3.61 1.31
CA LEU A 82 -7.77 -3.70 2.57
C LEU A 82 -9.16 -4.33 2.36
N LEU A 83 -9.90 -3.85 1.36
CA LEU A 83 -11.21 -4.38 0.99
C LEU A 83 -11.13 -5.82 0.47
N GLU A 84 -10.12 -6.14 -0.34
CA GLU A 84 -9.89 -7.53 -0.78
C GLU A 84 -9.60 -8.46 0.41
N LYS A 85 -8.70 -8.04 1.30
CA LYS A 85 -8.27 -8.84 2.46
C LYS A 85 -9.40 -9.15 3.43
N HIS A 86 -10.26 -8.16 3.72
CA HIS A 86 -11.26 -8.26 4.78
C HIS A 86 -12.66 -8.59 4.28
N HIS A 87 -12.97 -8.25 3.04
CA HIS A 87 -14.32 -8.37 2.47
C HIS A 87 -14.34 -9.12 1.13
N GLN A 88 -13.19 -9.57 0.61
CA GLN A 88 -13.07 -10.24 -0.69
C GLN A 88 -13.69 -9.41 -1.82
N PHE A 89 -13.66 -8.08 -1.65
CA PHE A 89 -14.25 -7.15 -2.61
C PHE A 89 -13.21 -6.66 -3.61
N ARG A 90 -13.57 -6.77 -4.89
CA ARG A 90 -12.79 -6.31 -6.05
C ARG A 90 -13.70 -5.48 -6.94
N PRO A 91 -13.45 -4.18 -7.10
CA PRO A 91 -14.21 -3.39 -8.05
C PRO A 91 -13.92 -3.82 -9.49
N SER A 92 -14.92 -3.75 -10.35
CA SER A 92 -14.78 -4.02 -11.78
C SER A 92 -14.07 -2.90 -12.52
N ALA A 93 -14.23 -1.66 -12.07
CA ALA A 93 -13.60 -0.46 -12.63
C ALA A 93 -13.42 0.61 -11.55
N ILE A 94 -12.34 1.39 -11.67
CA ILE A 94 -12.12 2.57 -10.83
C ILE A 94 -11.65 3.76 -11.66
N PHE A 95 -11.89 4.96 -11.14
CA PHE A 95 -11.22 6.19 -11.53
C PHE A 95 -10.36 6.66 -10.35
N ASP A 96 -9.05 6.52 -10.44
CA ASP A 96 -8.11 6.96 -9.41
C ASP A 96 -7.60 8.37 -9.72
N THR A 97 -7.97 9.34 -8.88
CA THR A 97 -7.62 10.75 -9.09
C THR A 97 -6.12 11.03 -8.93
N MET A 98 -5.38 10.25 -8.10
CA MET A 98 -3.93 10.39 -7.99
C MET A 98 -3.23 9.88 -9.26
N LEU A 99 -3.62 8.73 -9.79
CA LEU A 99 -3.09 8.23 -11.07
C LEU A 99 -3.37 9.21 -12.20
N ALA A 100 -4.58 9.78 -12.25
CA ALA A 100 -4.96 10.79 -13.23
C ALA A 100 -4.03 12.02 -13.17
N ALA A 101 -3.84 12.59 -11.96
CA ALA A 101 -2.99 13.74 -11.75
C ALA A 101 -1.52 13.46 -12.14
N ARG A 102 -0.99 12.31 -11.78
CA ARG A 102 0.38 11.89 -12.15
C ARG A 102 0.55 11.78 -13.67
N LEU A 103 -0.42 11.18 -14.36
CA LEU A 103 -0.40 11.10 -15.84
C LEU A 103 -0.54 12.47 -16.50
N LEU A 104 -1.16 13.45 -15.86
CA LEU A 104 -1.22 14.84 -16.31
C LEU A 104 0.09 15.61 -16.08
N GLY A 105 1.00 15.06 -15.28
CA GLY A 105 2.29 15.66 -14.93
C GLY A 105 2.25 16.56 -13.71
N GLU A 106 1.24 16.42 -12.85
CA GLU A 106 1.16 17.19 -11.61
C GLU A 106 2.26 16.78 -10.64
N ARG A 107 2.91 17.79 -10.02
CA ARG A 107 4.00 17.57 -9.05
C ARG A 107 3.48 17.26 -7.65
N HIS A 108 2.33 17.82 -7.30
CA HIS A 108 1.67 17.67 -6.01
C HIS A 108 0.34 16.96 -6.22
N PHE A 109 0.34 15.66 -6.07
CA PHE A 109 -0.79 14.78 -6.40
C PHE A 109 -1.50 14.19 -5.17
N GLY A 110 -1.21 14.65 -3.95
CA GLY A 110 -2.01 14.31 -2.77
C GLY A 110 -3.35 15.03 -2.78
N LEU A 111 -4.40 14.41 -2.24
CA LEU A 111 -5.79 14.89 -2.30
C LEU A 111 -5.94 16.38 -1.93
N SER A 112 -5.41 16.78 -0.78
CA SER A 112 -5.49 18.17 -0.32
C SER A 112 -4.90 19.17 -1.33
N ALA A 113 -3.76 18.83 -1.96
CA ALA A 113 -3.14 19.70 -2.94
C ALA A 113 -3.96 19.77 -4.24
N LEU A 114 -4.49 18.63 -4.71
CA LEU A 114 -5.33 18.59 -5.89
C LEU A 114 -6.65 19.35 -5.69
N VAL A 115 -7.30 19.16 -4.53
CA VAL A 115 -8.54 19.88 -4.20
C VAL A 115 -8.27 21.38 -4.10
N GLU A 116 -7.17 21.80 -3.46
CA GLU A 116 -6.81 23.22 -3.41
C GLU A 116 -6.53 23.78 -4.81
N ASN A 117 -5.74 23.10 -5.62
CA ASN A 117 -5.35 23.56 -6.95
C ASN A 117 -6.52 23.60 -7.95
N HIS A 118 -7.36 22.58 -7.94
CA HIS A 118 -8.44 22.45 -8.94
C HIS A 118 -9.79 23.02 -8.49
N LEU A 119 -10.07 22.99 -7.18
CA LEU A 119 -11.36 23.39 -6.64
C LEU A 119 -11.30 24.65 -5.73
N GLY A 120 -10.09 25.10 -5.36
CA GLY A 120 -9.89 26.28 -4.49
C GLY A 120 -10.24 26.04 -3.03
N VAL A 121 -10.36 24.79 -2.59
CA VAL A 121 -10.76 24.40 -1.23
C VAL A 121 -9.55 23.86 -0.47
N LYS A 122 -9.33 24.36 0.75
CA LYS A 122 -8.29 23.85 1.65
C LYS A 122 -8.85 22.78 2.57
N LEU A 123 -8.27 21.58 2.52
CA LEU A 123 -8.63 20.46 3.40
C LEU A 123 -7.75 20.42 4.66
N ASP A 124 -8.38 20.18 5.82
CA ASP A 124 -7.64 19.91 7.07
C ASP A 124 -7.07 18.47 7.07
N LYS A 125 -5.77 18.34 7.40
CA LYS A 125 -5.06 17.05 7.48
C LYS A 125 -5.02 16.45 8.89
N GLY A 126 -5.77 17.01 9.83
CA GLY A 126 -5.58 16.77 11.26
C GLY A 126 -5.92 15.37 11.78
N SER A 127 -6.70 14.56 11.06
CA SER A 127 -7.15 13.24 11.54
C SER A 127 -6.50 12.05 10.82
N GLN A 128 -5.60 12.26 9.89
CA GLN A 128 -4.97 11.19 9.10
C GLN A 128 -4.30 10.06 9.93
N LYS A 129 -3.86 10.35 11.14
CA LYS A 129 -3.20 9.38 12.04
C LYS A 129 -4.05 9.06 13.28
N ALA A 130 -5.34 9.37 13.25
CA ALA A 130 -6.24 9.11 14.37
C ALA A 130 -6.39 7.60 14.61
N ASP A 131 -6.84 7.24 15.80
CA ASP A 131 -7.28 5.88 16.08
C ASP A 131 -8.70 5.69 15.52
N TRP A 132 -8.79 5.18 14.30
CA TRP A 132 -10.05 4.98 13.60
C TRP A 132 -10.91 3.86 14.19
N ALA A 133 -10.36 3.05 15.11
CA ALA A 133 -11.15 2.07 15.85
C ALA A 133 -11.90 2.70 17.06
N GLN A 134 -11.57 3.94 17.43
CA GLN A 134 -12.27 4.64 18.51
C GLN A 134 -13.74 4.86 18.18
N ARG A 135 -14.60 4.62 19.19
CA ARG A 135 -16.03 4.95 19.10
C ARG A 135 -16.48 5.69 20.38
N PRO A 136 -17.37 6.68 20.25
CA PRO A 136 -17.80 7.32 19.01
C PRO A 136 -16.64 8.05 18.30
N LEU A 137 -16.76 8.26 16.99
CA LEU A 137 -15.85 9.15 16.27
C LEU A 137 -16.02 10.58 16.79
N THR A 138 -14.94 11.35 16.82
CA THR A 138 -15.04 12.78 17.10
C THR A 138 -15.59 13.53 15.88
N GLU A 139 -16.22 14.68 16.10
CA GLU A 139 -16.73 15.55 15.02
C GLU A 139 -15.62 15.88 13.99
N ARG A 140 -14.39 16.09 14.48
CA ARG A 140 -13.24 16.33 13.60
C ARG A 140 -12.90 15.11 12.73
N MET A 141 -12.98 13.91 13.26
CA MET A 141 -12.77 12.68 12.50
C MET A 141 -13.87 12.48 11.46
N GLU A 142 -15.13 12.69 11.83
CA GLU A 142 -16.23 12.59 10.88
C GLU A 142 -16.12 13.62 9.74
N THR A 143 -15.77 14.86 10.06
CA THR A 143 -15.56 15.90 9.05
C THR A 143 -14.42 15.56 8.12
N TYR A 144 -13.30 15.09 8.68
CA TYR A 144 -12.15 14.63 7.89
C TYR A 144 -12.56 13.50 6.93
N ALA A 145 -13.17 12.43 7.46
CA ALA A 145 -13.58 11.27 6.67
C ALA A 145 -14.57 11.60 5.54
N ARG A 146 -15.52 12.53 5.78
CA ARG A 146 -16.43 12.99 4.72
C ARG A 146 -15.69 13.77 3.64
N ASN A 147 -14.72 14.59 4.01
CA ASN A 147 -13.94 15.40 3.07
C ASN A 147 -13.05 14.56 2.14
N ASP A 148 -12.62 13.36 2.57
CA ASP A 148 -11.79 12.48 1.74
C ASP A 148 -12.52 11.95 0.52
N THR A 149 -13.87 11.89 0.54
CA THR A 149 -14.68 11.48 -0.60
C THR A 149 -15.51 12.61 -1.23
N HIS A 150 -15.89 13.63 -0.45
CA HIS A 150 -16.79 14.73 -0.87
C HIS A 150 -16.33 15.42 -2.17
N TYR A 151 -15.04 15.69 -2.28
CA TYR A 151 -14.47 16.42 -3.41
C TYR A 151 -14.00 15.54 -4.56
N LEU A 152 -14.09 14.21 -4.44
CA LEU A 152 -13.55 13.30 -5.45
C LEU A 152 -14.27 13.40 -6.80
N LYS A 153 -15.59 13.52 -6.80
CA LYS A 153 -16.34 13.60 -8.07
C LYS A 153 -16.01 14.87 -8.87
N PRO A 154 -16.12 16.10 -8.31
CA PRO A 154 -15.77 17.30 -9.07
C PRO A 154 -14.29 17.34 -9.45
N LEU A 155 -13.39 16.76 -8.65
CA LEU A 155 -12.00 16.60 -8.98
C LEU A 155 -11.81 15.62 -10.15
N ALA A 156 -12.46 14.46 -10.08
CA ALA A 156 -12.39 13.43 -11.13
C ALA A 156 -12.88 13.97 -12.47
N ASP A 157 -13.96 14.74 -12.51
CA ASP A 157 -14.48 15.33 -13.74
C ASP A 157 -13.47 16.27 -14.41
N LYS A 158 -12.82 17.13 -13.61
CA LYS A 158 -11.77 18.03 -14.13
C LYS A 158 -10.57 17.26 -14.65
N LEU A 159 -10.10 16.28 -13.89
CA LEU A 159 -8.95 15.46 -14.29
C LEU A 159 -9.27 14.61 -15.52
N LYS A 160 -10.48 14.03 -15.60
CA LYS A 160 -10.93 13.25 -16.76
C LYS A 160 -10.93 14.10 -18.02
N SER A 161 -11.54 15.30 -17.98
CA SER A 161 -11.54 16.22 -19.10
C SER A 161 -10.12 16.63 -19.53
N ALA A 162 -9.21 16.83 -18.57
CA ALA A 162 -7.81 17.14 -18.87
C ALA A 162 -7.06 15.94 -19.49
N LEU A 163 -7.35 14.72 -19.05
CA LEU A 163 -6.81 13.49 -19.66
C LEU A 163 -7.31 13.30 -21.08
N GLU A 164 -8.58 13.55 -21.34
CA GLU A 164 -9.18 13.51 -22.68
C GLU A 164 -8.51 14.54 -23.61
N ALA A 165 -8.37 15.79 -23.16
CA ALA A 165 -7.71 16.85 -23.93
C ALA A 165 -6.24 16.52 -24.29
N LYS A 166 -5.56 15.72 -23.47
CA LYS A 166 -4.18 15.25 -23.70
C LYS A 166 -4.11 13.85 -24.35
N ASN A 167 -5.23 13.23 -24.71
CA ASN A 167 -5.32 11.85 -25.24
C ASN A 167 -4.68 10.81 -24.30
N ARG A 168 -4.85 10.98 -22.97
CA ARG A 168 -4.27 10.08 -21.95
C ARG A 168 -5.31 9.31 -21.14
N LEU A 169 -6.60 9.44 -21.46
CA LEU A 169 -7.66 8.74 -20.72
C LEU A 169 -7.50 7.22 -20.81
N ALA A 170 -7.14 6.69 -21.99
CA ALA A 170 -6.88 5.26 -22.17
C ALA A 170 -5.70 4.76 -21.32
N TRP A 171 -4.66 5.59 -21.15
CA TRP A 171 -3.53 5.28 -20.26
C TRP A 171 -3.96 5.17 -18.80
N HIS A 172 -4.81 6.10 -18.38
CA HIS A 172 -5.38 6.07 -17.01
C HIS A 172 -6.22 4.80 -16.80
N GLN A 173 -7.11 4.48 -17.75
CA GLN A 173 -7.95 3.29 -17.68
C GLN A 173 -7.10 2.00 -17.58
N GLU A 174 -6.07 1.86 -18.43
CA GLU A 174 -5.16 0.72 -18.39
C GLU A 174 -4.41 0.66 -17.04
N SER A 175 -3.98 1.81 -16.50
CA SER A 175 -3.32 1.89 -15.19
C SER A 175 -4.24 1.48 -14.05
N CYS A 176 -5.51 1.86 -14.09
CA CYS A 176 -6.52 1.46 -13.11
C CYS A 176 -6.82 -0.05 -13.15
N VAL A 177 -6.96 -0.62 -14.36
CA VAL A 177 -7.14 -2.08 -14.54
C VAL A 177 -5.94 -2.83 -13.95
N ARG A 178 -4.73 -2.35 -14.21
CA ARG A 178 -3.51 -2.94 -13.66
C ARG A 178 -3.48 -2.83 -12.14
N LEU A 179 -3.82 -1.68 -11.57
CA LEU A 179 -3.87 -1.48 -10.13
C LEU A 179 -4.84 -2.45 -9.45
N ILE A 180 -6.06 -2.59 -9.98
CA ILE A 180 -7.03 -3.58 -9.47
C ILE A 180 -6.43 -4.99 -9.51
N ALA A 181 -5.83 -5.39 -10.62
CA ALA A 181 -5.26 -6.73 -10.78
C ALA A 181 -4.08 -6.98 -9.80
N GLU A 182 -3.25 -5.98 -9.54
CA GLU A 182 -2.12 -6.06 -8.60
C GLU A 182 -2.60 -6.13 -7.14
N CYS A 183 -3.62 -5.35 -6.77
CA CYS A 183 -4.20 -5.35 -5.42
C CYS A 183 -5.01 -6.61 -5.12
N SER A 184 -5.55 -7.26 -6.15
CA SER A 184 -6.34 -8.48 -6.05
C SER A 184 -5.51 -9.75 -5.95
N ARG A 185 -4.20 -9.67 -6.14
CA ARG A 185 -3.32 -10.84 -5.92
C ARG A 185 -3.12 -11.01 -4.42
N PRO A 186 -3.41 -12.21 -3.87
CA PRO A 186 -3.06 -12.47 -2.49
C PRO A 186 -1.54 -12.22 -2.34
N PRO A 187 -1.11 -11.55 -1.27
CA PRO A 187 0.31 -11.39 -1.03
C PRO A 187 0.92 -12.80 -0.94
N THR A 188 1.80 -13.13 -1.89
CA THR A 188 2.61 -14.34 -1.79
C THR A 188 3.57 -14.14 -0.63
N VAL A 189 3.11 -14.54 0.58
CA VAL A 189 3.96 -14.53 1.76
C VAL A 189 4.92 -15.71 1.61
N ASP A 190 6.08 -15.43 1.06
CA ASP A 190 7.15 -16.41 1.07
C ASP A 190 7.69 -16.54 2.49
N ALA A 191 7.40 -17.68 3.12
CA ALA A 191 7.80 -17.98 4.49
C ALA A 191 9.32 -17.92 4.70
N ASP A 192 10.11 -18.08 3.62
CA ASP A 192 11.57 -18.05 3.67
C ASP A 192 12.15 -16.60 3.58
N THR A 193 11.33 -15.64 3.17
CA THR A 193 11.81 -14.26 2.97
C THR A 193 11.04 -13.21 3.79
N VAL A 194 9.81 -13.46 4.24
CA VAL A 194 8.95 -12.50 4.96
C VAL A 194 9.61 -11.89 6.22
N TRP A 195 10.46 -12.65 6.88
CA TRP A 195 11.20 -12.23 8.08
C TRP A 195 12.48 -11.44 7.77
N ARG A 196 12.89 -11.35 6.50
CA ARG A 196 14.08 -10.60 6.06
C ARG A 196 13.77 -9.11 6.02
N VAL A 197 13.88 -8.48 7.17
CA VAL A 197 13.60 -7.05 7.35
C VAL A 197 14.71 -6.17 6.76
N LYS A 198 14.43 -4.89 6.57
CA LYS A 198 15.44 -3.90 6.12
C LYS A 198 16.68 -3.96 7.05
N GLY A 199 17.87 -4.04 6.46
CA GLY A 199 19.15 -4.16 7.19
C GLY A 199 19.63 -5.60 7.39
N SER A 200 18.80 -6.61 7.10
CA SER A 200 19.21 -8.03 7.26
C SER A 200 20.19 -8.56 6.22
N SER A 201 20.37 -7.88 5.09
CA SER A 201 21.22 -8.34 3.98
C SER A 201 22.71 -8.46 4.34
N GLY A 202 23.17 -7.74 5.37
CA GLY A 202 24.55 -7.79 5.86
C GLY A 202 24.79 -8.76 7.02
N LEU A 203 23.79 -9.57 7.38
CA LEU A 203 23.92 -10.53 8.48
C LEU A 203 24.56 -11.85 8.03
N SER A 204 25.33 -12.46 8.95
CA SER A 204 25.83 -13.82 8.78
C SER A 204 24.70 -14.86 8.85
N ARG A 205 24.92 -16.07 8.35
CA ARG A 205 23.94 -17.16 8.41
C ARG A 205 23.43 -17.47 9.83
N PRO A 206 24.28 -17.56 10.87
CA PRO A 206 23.81 -17.67 12.26
C PRO A 206 22.92 -16.50 12.69
N ALA A 207 23.34 -15.26 12.39
CA ALA A 207 22.55 -14.07 12.70
C ALA A 207 21.19 -14.06 11.98
N LEU A 208 21.10 -14.56 10.76
CA LEU A 208 19.83 -14.73 10.03
C LEU A 208 18.90 -15.75 10.70
N ALA A 209 19.45 -16.84 11.29
CA ALA A 209 18.66 -17.81 12.06
C ALA A 209 18.06 -17.16 13.31
N ILE A 210 18.83 -16.36 14.04
CA ILE A 210 18.38 -15.60 15.20
C ILE A 210 17.33 -14.57 14.77
N LEU A 211 17.56 -13.81 13.70
CA LEU A 211 16.62 -12.83 13.19
C LEU A 211 15.27 -13.45 12.84
N ARG A 212 15.25 -14.64 12.21
CA ARG A 212 14.02 -15.36 11.88
C ARG A 212 13.24 -15.73 13.15
N SER A 213 13.91 -16.22 14.19
CA SER A 213 13.29 -16.55 15.48
C SER A 213 12.76 -15.29 16.19
N LEU A 214 13.51 -14.20 16.18
CA LEU A 214 13.06 -12.90 16.73
C LEU A 214 11.85 -12.35 15.97
N TRP A 215 11.82 -12.47 14.65
CA TRP A 215 10.69 -12.05 13.84
C TRP A 215 9.43 -12.86 14.19
N GLN A 216 9.54 -14.18 14.28
CA GLN A 216 8.42 -15.04 14.66
C GLN A 216 7.89 -14.74 16.07
N TRP A 217 8.79 -14.48 17.02
CA TRP A 217 8.44 -14.04 18.36
C TRP A 217 7.70 -12.70 18.31
N ARG A 218 8.23 -11.72 17.59
CA ARG A 218 7.62 -10.39 17.45
C ARG A 218 6.21 -10.46 16.89
N GLU A 219 5.99 -11.24 15.84
CA GLU A 219 4.65 -11.41 15.24
C GLU A 219 3.66 -12.01 16.25
N LYS A 220 4.07 -13.03 17.01
CA LYS A 220 3.24 -13.61 18.08
C LYS A 220 2.90 -12.58 19.16
N GLU A 221 3.87 -11.82 19.62
CA GLU A 221 3.66 -10.75 20.61
C GLU A 221 2.76 -9.63 20.04
N ALA A 222 2.95 -9.24 18.79
CA ALA A 222 2.13 -8.23 18.11
C ALA A 222 0.65 -8.65 18.06
N ILE A 223 0.38 -9.88 17.67
CA ILE A 223 -0.99 -10.46 17.65
C ILE A 223 -1.57 -10.54 19.07
N ALA A 224 -0.81 -11.08 20.03
CA ALA A 224 -1.28 -11.28 21.41
C ALA A 224 -1.66 -9.95 22.09
N TYR A 225 -0.91 -8.88 21.81
CA TYR A 225 -1.17 -7.57 22.40
C TYR A 225 -1.97 -6.63 21.47
N ARG A 226 -2.37 -7.13 20.30
CA ARG A 226 -3.09 -6.34 19.28
C ARG A 226 -2.38 -5.01 18.98
N ARG A 227 -1.05 -5.05 18.89
CA ARG A 227 -0.22 -3.86 18.61
C ARG A 227 0.66 -4.08 17.38
N PRO A 228 0.83 -3.04 16.56
CA PRO A 228 1.72 -3.13 15.40
C PRO A 228 3.11 -3.64 15.76
N PRO A 229 3.73 -4.52 14.95
CA PRO A 229 5.00 -5.16 15.24
C PRO A 229 6.15 -4.19 15.57
N PHE A 230 6.14 -2.99 14.97
CA PHE A 230 7.17 -1.98 15.21
C PHE A 230 7.14 -1.38 16.64
N PHE A 231 5.97 -1.43 17.32
CA PHE A 231 5.87 -1.06 18.73
C PHE A 231 6.38 -2.17 19.67
N ILE A 232 6.40 -3.42 19.21
CA ILE A 232 6.96 -4.53 19.97
C ILE A 232 8.50 -4.48 19.91
N LEU A 233 9.05 -4.46 18.68
CA LEU A 233 10.48 -4.35 18.43
C LEU A 233 10.73 -3.84 17.00
N SER A 234 11.52 -2.76 16.86
CA SER A 234 11.84 -2.20 15.55
C SER A 234 12.72 -3.13 14.72
N HIS A 235 12.69 -2.99 13.39
CA HIS A 235 13.53 -3.77 12.48
C HIS A 235 15.03 -3.59 12.79
N GLU A 236 15.45 -2.36 13.04
CA GLU A 236 16.83 -2.01 13.38
C GLU A 236 17.30 -2.77 14.62
N ARG A 237 16.53 -2.69 15.71
CA ARG A 237 16.86 -3.42 16.95
C ARG A 237 16.89 -4.92 16.78
N MET A 238 15.98 -5.51 15.97
CA MET A 238 16.02 -6.94 15.69
C MET A 238 17.31 -7.33 14.95
N VAL A 239 17.76 -6.52 14.00
CA VAL A 239 19.00 -6.76 13.26
C VAL A 239 20.22 -6.64 14.16
N ASP A 240 20.26 -5.63 15.04
CA ASP A 240 21.37 -5.43 15.97
C ASP A 240 21.46 -6.53 17.03
N LEU A 241 20.31 -6.94 17.59
CA LEU A 241 20.24 -8.09 18.50
C LEU A 241 20.72 -9.38 17.85
N ALA A 242 20.27 -9.64 16.61
CA ALA A 242 20.67 -10.85 15.90
C ALA A 242 22.16 -10.84 15.59
N ARG A 243 22.75 -9.69 15.27
CA ARG A 243 24.19 -9.53 15.02
C ARG A 243 25.00 -9.76 16.27
N ALA A 244 24.67 -9.07 17.37
CA ALA A 244 25.40 -9.16 18.63
C ALA A 244 25.31 -10.58 19.23
N ALA A 245 24.11 -11.18 19.25
CA ALA A 245 23.94 -12.53 19.74
C ALA A 245 24.73 -13.58 18.93
N ALA A 246 24.79 -13.45 17.61
CA ALA A 246 25.59 -14.33 16.75
C ALA A 246 27.11 -14.16 16.94
N ALA A 247 27.53 -12.97 17.37
CA ALA A 247 28.94 -12.68 17.72
C ALA A 247 29.29 -13.02 19.18
N HIS A 248 28.32 -13.52 19.97
CA HIS A 248 28.44 -13.73 21.41
C HIS A 248 28.80 -12.45 22.19
N GLU A 249 28.38 -11.29 21.68
CA GLU A 249 28.55 -10.00 22.32
C GLU A 249 27.38 -9.69 23.28
N PRO A 250 27.61 -8.89 24.33
CA PRO A 250 26.53 -8.44 25.21
C PRO A 250 25.52 -7.59 24.42
N PHE A 251 24.23 -7.91 24.52
CA PHE A 251 23.16 -7.19 23.80
C PHE A 251 22.04 -6.67 24.72
N GLU A 252 22.15 -6.89 26.04
CA GLU A 252 21.14 -6.48 27.00
C GLU A 252 20.84 -4.97 26.96
N ASN A 253 21.85 -4.18 26.68
CA ASN A 253 21.75 -2.73 26.56
C ASN A 253 21.00 -2.26 25.29
N THR A 254 20.79 -3.14 24.32
CA THR A 254 20.03 -2.83 23.10
C THR A 254 18.54 -3.07 23.29
N LEU A 255 18.14 -3.73 24.38
CA LEU A 255 16.75 -3.99 24.71
C LEU A 255 16.01 -2.69 25.05
N PRO A 256 14.71 -2.56 24.71
CA PRO A 256 13.92 -1.42 25.12
C PRO A 256 13.89 -1.27 26.65
N PRO A 257 14.23 -0.09 27.21
CA PRO A 257 14.38 0.07 28.67
C PRO A 257 13.07 -0.15 29.46
N LYS A 258 11.92 -0.04 28.80
CA LYS A 258 10.59 -0.25 29.41
C LYS A 258 9.98 -1.62 29.04
N MET A 259 10.78 -2.59 28.63
CA MET A 259 10.29 -3.93 28.33
C MET A 259 9.92 -4.66 29.61
N SER A 260 8.72 -5.28 29.67
CA SER A 260 8.32 -6.07 30.84
C SER A 260 9.21 -7.28 31.00
N PRO A 261 9.42 -7.78 32.26
CA PRO A 261 10.23 -8.98 32.53
C PRO A 261 9.81 -10.18 31.68
N ARG A 262 8.51 -10.50 31.68
CA ARG A 262 7.97 -11.58 30.84
C ARG A 262 8.35 -11.46 29.35
N ARG A 263 8.21 -10.26 28.79
CA ARG A 263 8.54 -10.04 27.37
C ARG A 263 10.04 -10.13 27.13
N ARG A 264 10.84 -9.72 28.11
CA ARG A 264 12.29 -9.88 28.06
C ARG A 264 12.69 -11.35 28.05
N ASP A 265 12.10 -12.14 28.92
CA ASP A 265 12.38 -13.58 29.04
C ASP A 265 12.01 -14.31 27.75
N THR A 266 10.81 -14.08 27.19
CA THR A 266 10.39 -14.71 25.95
C THR A 266 11.21 -14.24 24.73
N LEU A 267 11.72 -13.00 24.73
CA LEU A 267 12.66 -12.53 23.71
C LEU A 267 13.99 -13.27 23.81
N LEU A 268 14.54 -13.45 25.03
CA LEU A 268 15.77 -14.21 25.25
C LEU A 268 15.60 -15.67 24.84
N GLU A 269 14.46 -16.29 25.11
CA GLU A 269 14.11 -17.63 24.62
C GLU A 269 14.12 -17.69 23.09
N ALA A 270 13.60 -16.66 22.40
CA ALA A 270 13.63 -16.58 20.95
C ALA A 270 15.08 -16.45 20.41
N VAL A 271 15.94 -15.70 21.10
CA VAL A 271 17.38 -15.62 20.77
C VAL A 271 18.03 -16.99 20.93
N GLN A 272 17.82 -17.68 22.05
CA GLN A 272 18.35 -19.02 22.30
C GLN A 272 17.86 -20.03 21.26
N THR A 273 16.56 -19.95 20.90
CA THR A 273 16.01 -20.79 19.82
C THR A 273 16.74 -20.57 18.50
N GLY A 274 17.06 -19.31 18.17
CA GLY A 274 17.82 -18.98 16.96
C GLY A 274 19.28 -19.47 17.03
N LEU A 275 19.94 -19.36 18.17
CA LEU A 275 21.29 -19.88 18.41
C LEU A 275 21.38 -21.40 18.35
N ALA A 276 20.33 -22.11 18.79
CA ALA A 276 20.25 -23.57 18.79
C ALA A 276 19.99 -24.16 17.38
N VAL A 277 19.72 -23.33 16.35
CA VAL A 277 19.53 -23.83 14.99
C VAL A 277 20.84 -24.44 14.47
N PRO A 278 20.85 -25.71 14.00
CA PRO A 278 22.05 -26.32 13.43
C PRO A 278 22.58 -25.58 12.21
N ALA A 279 23.88 -25.56 12.00
CA ALA A 279 24.54 -24.80 10.93
C ALA A 279 24.00 -25.15 9.51
N GLU A 280 23.59 -26.40 9.29
CA GLU A 280 23.03 -26.90 8.04
C GLU A 280 21.65 -26.30 7.75
N ARG A 281 20.91 -25.87 8.81
CA ARG A 281 19.58 -25.27 8.72
C ARG A 281 19.59 -23.74 8.81
N HIS A 282 20.78 -23.13 8.88
CA HIS A 282 20.87 -21.67 8.85
C HIS A 282 20.37 -21.14 7.51
N PRO A 283 19.56 -20.05 7.53
CA PRO A 283 19.08 -19.44 6.29
C PRO A 283 20.25 -19.04 5.38
N GLU A 284 20.08 -19.22 4.10
CA GLU A 284 21.08 -18.82 3.14
C GLU A 284 21.13 -17.30 2.99
N ILE A 285 22.33 -16.78 2.70
CA ILE A 285 22.47 -15.38 2.32
C ILE A 285 21.95 -15.25 0.89
N LEU A 286 20.83 -14.53 0.73
CA LEU A 286 20.32 -14.22 -0.60
C LEU A 286 21.34 -13.32 -1.29
N ARG A 287 22.14 -13.93 -2.16
CA ARG A 287 22.98 -13.18 -3.08
C ARG A 287 22.06 -12.74 -4.22
N HIS A 288 21.85 -11.44 -4.35
CA HIS A 288 21.41 -10.97 -5.65
C HIS A 288 22.52 -11.35 -6.64
N ASP A 289 22.18 -12.12 -7.65
CA ASP A 289 23.07 -12.36 -8.77
C ASP A 289 23.34 -11.02 -9.47
N PHE A 290 24.28 -10.27 -8.90
CA PHE A 290 24.83 -9.08 -9.53
C PHE A 290 25.74 -9.52 -10.68
N ARG A 291 25.12 -10.10 -11.70
CA ARG A 291 25.80 -10.18 -12.97
C ARG A 291 26.04 -8.75 -13.45
N ARG A 292 27.28 -8.37 -13.62
CA ARG A 292 27.58 -7.08 -14.26
C ARG A 292 26.98 -7.05 -15.64
N PRO A 293 26.22 -6.00 -16.01
CA PRO A 293 25.70 -5.87 -17.36
C PRO A 293 26.85 -5.92 -18.38
N SER A 294 26.65 -6.59 -19.49
CA SER A 294 27.58 -6.54 -20.61
C SER A 294 27.58 -5.12 -21.22
N GLU A 295 28.62 -4.78 -21.99
CA GLU A 295 28.66 -3.48 -22.68
C GLU A 295 27.45 -3.26 -23.61
N ALA A 296 26.94 -4.33 -24.24
CA ALA A 296 25.76 -4.28 -25.07
C ALA A 296 24.48 -3.99 -24.26
N GLU A 297 24.34 -4.64 -23.08
CA GLU A 297 23.22 -4.36 -22.16
C GLU A 297 23.30 -2.93 -21.62
N PHE A 298 24.51 -2.45 -21.29
CA PHE A 298 24.68 -1.09 -20.82
C PHE A 298 24.35 -0.05 -21.90
N ARG A 299 24.74 -0.29 -23.16
CA ARG A 299 24.34 0.58 -24.28
C ARG A 299 22.82 0.59 -24.46
N ARG A 300 22.15 -0.57 -24.50
CA ARG A 300 20.70 -0.67 -24.57
C ARG A 300 20.00 0.06 -23.43
N PHE A 301 20.50 -0.12 -22.20
CA PHE A 301 19.99 0.60 -21.03
C PHE A 301 20.01 2.12 -21.25
N ARG A 302 21.15 2.65 -21.70
CA ARG A 302 21.30 4.10 -21.99
C ARG A 302 20.37 4.59 -23.08
N GLU A 303 20.17 3.81 -24.12
CA GLU A 303 19.26 4.13 -25.22
C GLU A 303 17.80 4.18 -24.74
N ILE A 304 17.35 3.17 -24.00
CA ILE A 304 16.00 3.12 -23.45
C ILE A 304 15.80 4.26 -22.45
N GLU A 305 16.75 4.49 -21.55
CA GLU A 305 16.71 5.59 -20.57
C GLU A 305 16.63 6.95 -21.26
N LYS A 306 17.43 7.19 -22.28
CA LYS A 306 17.41 8.43 -23.07
C LYS A 306 16.05 8.63 -23.74
N ARG A 307 15.50 7.60 -24.37
CA ARG A 307 14.19 7.64 -25.03
C ARG A 307 13.09 7.92 -24.03
N ARG A 308 13.05 7.16 -22.92
CA ARG A 308 12.11 7.39 -21.81
C ARG A 308 12.13 8.84 -21.34
N ASN A 309 13.32 9.38 -21.05
CA ASN A 309 13.47 10.73 -20.54
C ASN A 309 13.03 11.78 -21.55
N ALA A 310 13.35 11.60 -22.83
CA ALA A 310 12.89 12.49 -23.90
C ALA A 310 11.35 12.50 -23.99
N ARG A 311 10.72 11.33 -24.00
CA ARG A 311 9.26 11.21 -24.02
C ARG A 311 8.60 11.79 -22.77
N ALA A 312 9.16 11.54 -21.60
CA ALA A 312 8.65 12.11 -20.35
C ALA A 312 8.70 13.64 -20.36
N ASN A 313 9.79 14.24 -20.88
CA ASN A 313 9.93 15.69 -21.01
C ASN A 313 8.93 16.27 -22.02
N GLU A 314 8.75 15.66 -23.20
CA GLU A 314 7.76 16.06 -24.20
C GLU A 314 6.33 16.02 -23.62
N LEU A 315 6.04 15.01 -22.83
CA LEU A 315 4.74 14.80 -22.22
C LEU A 315 4.54 15.60 -20.92
N GLY A 316 5.60 16.19 -20.37
CA GLY A 316 5.57 16.92 -19.10
C GLY A 316 5.20 16.04 -17.92
N MET A 317 5.69 14.78 -17.85
CA MET A 317 5.35 13.81 -16.80
C MET A 317 6.60 13.17 -16.20
N ASP A 318 6.45 12.54 -15.04
CA ASP A 318 7.54 11.81 -14.37
C ASP A 318 7.98 10.61 -15.24
N PRO A 319 9.27 10.52 -15.60
CA PRO A 319 9.79 9.42 -16.42
C PRO A 319 9.60 8.04 -15.77
N THR A 320 9.52 7.95 -14.45
CA THR A 320 9.30 6.67 -13.76
C THR A 320 7.92 6.07 -14.01
N LEU A 321 6.94 6.87 -14.42
CA LEU A 321 5.63 6.39 -14.86
C LEU A 321 5.72 5.58 -16.17
N ILE A 322 6.65 5.94 -17.05
CA ILE A 322 6.88 5.19 -18.28
C ILE A 322 7.62 3.89 -17.99
N ALA A 323 8.74 3.97 -17.25
CA ALA A 323 9.46 2.80 -16.77
C ALA A 323 10.38 3.14 -15.60
N SER A 324 10.43 2.33 -14.56
CA SER A 324 11.42 2.45 -13.50
C SER A 324 12.82 2.10 -14.01
N LYS A 325 13.88 2.49 -13.26
CA LYS A 325 15.25 2.08 -13.60
C LYS A 325 15.43 0.56 -13.61
N ALA A 326 14.75 -0.14 -12.70
CA ALA A 326 14.78 -1.60 -12.64
C ALA A 326 14.18 -2.20 -13.91
N MET A 327 13.01 -1.75 -14.31
CA MET A 327 12.34 -2.18 -15.54
C MET A 327 13.20 -1.91 -16.79
N ILE A 328 13.88 -0.73 -16.87
CA ILE A 328 14.80 -0.45 -17.98
C ILE A 328 15.99 -1.44 -17.96
N GLY A 329 16.48 -1.82 -16.78
CA GLY A 329 17.52 -2.83 -16.64
C GLY A 329 17.08 -4.20 -17.20
N ASP A 330 15.87 -4.60 -16.88
CA ASP A 330 15.29 -5.86 -17.33
C ASP A 330 15.04 -5.84 -18.86
N LEU A 331 14.46 -4.76 -19.37
CA LEU A 331 14.28 -4.54 -20.83
C LEU A 331 15.59 -4.52 -21.60
N ALA A 332 16.64 -3.90 -21.05
CA ALA A 332 17.97 -3.86 -21.66
C ALA A 332 18.63 -5.24 -21.69
N ARG A 333 18.31 -6.10 -20.74
CA ARG A 333 18.77 -7.49 -20.68
C ARG A 333 18.05 -8.34 -21.71
N ASP A 334 16.74 -8.30 -21.73
CA ASP A 334 15.88 -9.07 -22.61
C ASP A 334 14.56 -8.34 -22.86
N TRP A 335 14.47 -7.63 -24.00
CA TRP A 335 13.30 -6.86 -24.35
C TRP A 335 12.05 -7.76 -24.56
N ASP A 336 12.20 -8.85 -25.30
CA ASP A 336 11.05 -9.69 -25.67
C ASP A 336 10.43 -10.38 -24.47
N LYS A 337 11.26 -10.72 -23.49
CA LYS A 337 10.81 -11.30 -22.23
C LYS A 337 10.09 -10.30 -21.33
N HIS A 338 10.59 -9.05 -21.23
CA HIS A 338 10.12 -8.08 -20.25
C HIS A 338 9.19 -6.99 -20.79
N ALA A 339 9.13 -6.79 -22.11
CA ALA A 339 8.18 -5.85 -22.71
C ALA A 339 6.70 -6.20 -22.44
N PRO A 340 6.28 -7.49 -22.31
CA PRO A 340 4.92 -7.84 -21.89
C PRO A 340 4.54 -7.36 -20.49
N ASP A 341 5.52 -7.11 -19.60
CA ASP A 341 5.27 -6.58 -18.24
C ASP A 341 4.88 -5.10 -18.25
N LEU A 342 5.11 -4.40 -19.36
CA LEU A 342 4.69 -3.01 -19.54
C LEU A 342 3.24 -2.92 -19.96
N MET A 343 2.56 -1.85 -19.53
CA MET A 343 1.29 -1.43 -20.13
C MET A 343 1.48 -1.05 -21.60
N ASN A 344 0.41 -1.14 -22.41
CA ASN A 344 0.50 -0.87 -23.84
C ASN A 344 1.06 0.52 -24.13
N TRP A 345 0.55 1.55 -23.44
CA TRP A 345 1.03 2.92 -23.61
C TRP A 345 2.51 3.11 -23.21
N GLN A 346 2.97 2.42 -22.16
CA GLN A 346 4.37 2.47 -21.74
C GLN A 346 5.28 1.87 -22.81
N ARG A 347 4.88 0.72 -23.34
CA ARG A 347 5.62 0.02 -24.39
C ARG A 347 5.69 0.85 -25.69
N GLU A 348 4.60 1.53 -26.06
CA GLU A 348 4.57 2.42 -27.22
C GLU A 348 5.53 3.61 -27.08
N LEU A 349 5.64 4.18 -25.89
CA LEU A 349 6.55 5.30 -25.62
C LEU A 349 8.03 4.89 -25.59
N LEU A 350 8.32 3.60 -25.40
CA LEU A 350 9.69 3.06 -25.35
C LEU A 350 10.17 2.43 -26.66
N LYS A 351 9.28 2.19 -27.62
CA LYS A 351 9.62 1.79 -28.99
C LYS A 351 10.20 2.97 -29.76
#